data_baec3d45bf574bbe0f24f8db7fa21867
#
_entry.id   baec3d45bf574bbe0f24f8db7fa21867
#
_cell.length_a   1.000
_cell.length_b   1.000
_cell.length_c   1.000
_cell.angle_alpha   90.00
_cell.angle_beta   90.00
_cell.angle_gamma   90.00
#
_symmetry.space_group_name_H-M   'P 1'
#
loop_
_entity.id
_entity.type
_entity.pdbx_description
1 polymer ?
#
loop_
_entity_poly.entity_id
_entity_poly.type
_entity_poly.pdbx_seq_one_letter_code
_entity_poly.pdbx_strand_id
1 'polypeptide(L)'
;MVSCGWSPDGKWIFSGVNDKSICMWELDGKELECWKGHRTLKISDLEITSDGKQIISICRETAILLLDREAKVERFIEEDQTITSFSSSKDNRFLLVNLLNQEIHLWNIEGDPKLVFKYRGHKRTRFIIRSCFGGLEQAFIASGSEDSLVWTSNFFYINL
;
A
#
# COMPACT_ATOMS: atom_id res chain seq x y z
N MET A 1 -16.64 2.64 2.16
CA MET A 1 -16.25 1.53 1.27
C MET A 1 -15.23 0.71 2.01
N VAL A 2 -15.35 -0.58 1.96
CA VAL A 2 -14.46 -1.50 2.65
C VAL A 2 -13.53 -2.09 1.61
N SER A 3 -12.24 -2.15 1.89
CA SER A 3 -11.27 -2.87 1.07
C SER A 3 -11.14 -4.30 1.57
N CYS A 4 -10.85 -5.23 0.69
CA CYS A 4 -10.57 -6.61 1.04
C CYS A 4 -9.41 -7.16 0.23
N GLY A 5 -8.75 -8.16 0.76
CA GLY A 5 -7.63 -8.86 0.12
C GLY A 5 -7.58 -10.33 0.54
N TRP A 6 -6.88 -11.12 -0.24
CA TRP A 6 -6.63 -12.52 0.04
C TRP A 6 -5.28 -12.71 0.73
N SER A 7 -5.18 -13.73 1.58
CA SER A 7 -3.87 -14.26 1.96
C SER A 7 -3.16 -14.85 0.73
N PRO A 8 -1.83 -14.81 0.68
CA PRO A 8 -1.07 -15.32 -0.48
C PRO A 8 -1.32 -16.81 -0.77
N ASP A 9 -1.64 -17.59 0.25
CA ASP A 9 -1.98 -19.02 0.13
C ASP A 9 -3.46 -19.29 -0.19
N GLY A 10 -4.26 -18.23 -0.32
CA GLY A 10 -5.68 -18.29 -0.64
C GLY A 10 -6.59 -18.87 0.43
N LYS A 11 -6.12 -19.06 1.67
CA LYS A 11 -6.90 -19.67 2.75
C LYS A 11 -7.77 -18.70 3.53
N TRP A 12 -7.38 -17.42 3.57
CA TRP A 12 -8.04 -16.41 4.37
C TRP A 12 -8.37 -15.16 3.57
N ILE A 13 -9.43 -14.50 4.00
CA ILE A 13 -9.82 -13.18 3.48
C ILE A 13 -9.54 -12.15 4.57
N PHE A 14 -8.99 -11.02 4.18
CA PHE A 14 -8.83 -9.85 5.04
C PHE A 14 -9.77 -8.75 4.60
N SER A 15 -10.40 -8.08 5.54
CA SER A 15 -11.28 -6.96 5.26
C SER A 15 -10.99 -5.77 6.18
N GLY A 16 -10.97 -4.58 5.59
CA GLY A 16 -11.05 -3.35 6.35
C GLY A 16 -12.51 -2.96 6.59
N VAL A 17 -12.92 -2.81 7.83
CA VAL A 17 -14.31 -2.57 8.21
C VAL A 17 -14.52 -1.13 8.68
N ASN A 18 -15.73 -0.59 8.49
CA ASN A 18 -16.08 0.80 8.85
C ASN A 18 -15.96 1.11 10.34
N ASP A 19 -15.94 0.10 11.21
CA ASP A 19 -15.73 0.25 12.65
C ASP A 19 -14.25 0.43 13.05
N LYS A 20 -13.37 0.64 12.05
CA LYS A 20 -11.95 0.92 12.24
C LYS A 20 -11.12 -0.32 12.57
N SER A 21 -11.57 -1.48 12.19
CA SER A 21 -10.87 -2.74 12.36
C SER A 21 -10.42 -3.35 11.03
N ILE A 22 -9.38 -4.18 11.11
CA ILE A 22 -9.00 -5.10 10.05
C ILE A 22 -9.32 -6.49 10.57
N CYS A 23 -10.15 -7.25 9.87
CA CYS A 23 -10.56 -8.59 10.29
C CYS A 23 -10.09 -9.64 9.29
N MET A 24 -9.74 -10.81 9.81
CA MET A 24 -9.36 -12.00 9.08
C MET A 24 -10.48 -13.05 9.18
N TRP A 25 -10.80 -13.67 8.05
CA TRP A 25 -11.94 -14.58 7.89
C TRP A 25 -11.52 -15.89 7.24
N GLU A 26 -12.14 -16.99 7.66
CA GLU A 26 -12.16 -18.23 6.91
C GLU A 26 -13.09 -18.12 5.67
N LEU A 27 -12.93 -19.03 4.72
CA LEU A 27 -13.75 -19.04 3.49
C LEU A 27 -15.23 -19.36 3.74
N ASP A 28 -15.56 -19.98 4.87
CA ASP A 28 -16.93 -20.25 5.31
C ASP A 28 -17.60 -19.03 5.97
N GLY A 29 -16.86 -17.91 6.11
CA GLY A 29 -17.34 -16.66 6.71
C GLY A 29 -17.13 -16.55 8.21
N LYS A 30 -16.41 -17.47 8.83
CA LYS A 30 -16.07 -17.39 10.26
C LYS A 30 -14.95 -16.37 10.47
N GLU A 31 -15.19 -15.41 11.39
CA GLU A 31 -14.16 -14.47 11.83
C GLU A 31 -13.11 -15.21 12.69
N LEU A 32 -11.85 -15.10 12.27
CA LEU A 32 -10.72 -15.69 13.00
C LEU A 32 -10.09 -14.70 13.96
N GLU A 33 -9.86 -13.48 13.49
CA GLU A 33 -9.16 -12.44 14.23
C GLU A 33 -9.56 -11.06 13.75
N CYS A 34 -9.58 -10.09 14.66
CA CYS A 34 -9.88 -8.69 14.35
C CYS A 34 -8.92 -7.76 15.09
N TRP A 35 -8.20 -6.92 14.32
CA TRP A 35 -7.29 -5.91 14.88
C TRP A 35 -7.99 -4.57 14.94
N LYS A 36 -8.16 -4.05 16.14
CA LYS A 36 -8.65 -2.69 16.38
C LYS A 36 -7.46 -1.80 16.70
N GLY A 37 -7.09 -0.95 15.77
CA GLY A 37 -5.98 -0.02 15.97
C GLY A 37 -6.20 0.93 17.14
N HIS A 38 -5.11 1.35 17.78
CA HIS A 38 -5.15 2.32 18.88
C HIS A 38 -5.61 3.72 18.44
N ARG A 39 -5.58 4.01 17.15
CA ARG A 39 -6.03 5.29 16.54
C ARG A 39 -7.26 5.07 15.69
N THR A 40 -8.01 6.15 15.47
CA THR A 40 -9.18 6.15 14.57
C THR A 40 -8.73 5.86 13.13
N LEU A 41 -8.93 4.63 12.68
CA LEU A 41 -8.57 4.21 11.33
C LEU A 41 -9.78 4.38 10.39
N LYS A 42 -9.56 5.03 9.25
CA LYS A 42 -10.52 5.06 8.14
C LYS A 42 -9.90 4.27 6.99
N ILE A 43 -10.06 2.96 7.01
CA ILE A 43 -9.46 2.07 6.02
C ILE A 43 -10.11 2.33 4.66
N SER A 44 -9.29 2.68 3.68
CA SER A 44 -9.74 2.93 2.31
C SER A 44 -9.14 1.97 1.27
N ASP A 45 -7.97 1.40 1.55
CA ASP A 45 -7.32 0.39 0.74
C ASP A 45 -6.50 -0.56 1.62
N LEU A 46 -6.34 -1.82 1.22
CA LEU A 46 -5.69 -2.87 2.00
C LEU A 46 -4.99 -3.86 1.09
N GLU A 47 -3.78 -4.25 1.45
CA GLU A 47 -2.98 -5.27 0.79
C GLU A 47 -2.28 -6.14 1.85
N ILE A 48 -2.08 -7.41 1.52
CA ILE A 48 -1.28 -8.34 2.33
C ILE A 48 0.00 -8.63 1.58
N THR A 49 1.14 -8.54 2.26
CA THR A 49 2.44 -8.85 1.66
C THR A 49 2.50 -10.27 1.12
N SER A 50 3.32 -10.51 0.08
CA SER A 50 3.41 -11.80 -0.61
C SER A 50 3.86 -12.96 0.29
N ASP A 51 4.51 -12.67 1.42
CA ASP A 51 4.87 -13.63 2.47
C ASP A 51 3.78 -13.81 3.53
N GLY A 52 2.70 -13.05 3.45
CA GLY A 52 1.56 -13.11 4.38
C GLY A 52 1.83 -12.52 5.77
N LYS A 53 2.98 -11.90 6.01
CA LYS A 53 3.38 -11.45 7.36
C LYS A 53 2.85 -10.08 7.72
N GLN A 54 2.70 -9.19 6.74
CA GLN A 54 2.27 -7.82 7.01
C GLN A 54 0.96 -7.50 6.30
N ILE A 55 0.16 -6.68 6.96
CA ILE A 55 -1.00 -6.02 6.37
C ILE A 55 -0.63 -4.55 6.17
N ILE A 56 -0.79 -4.07 4.94
CA ILE A 56 -0.57 -2.69 4.55
C ILE A 56 -1.92 -2.05 4.27
N SER A 57 -2.19 -0.90 4.85
CA SER A 57 -3.51 -0.27 4.71
C SER A 57 -3.42 1.24 4.74
N ILE A 58 -4.13 1.94 3.86
CA ILE A 58 -4.39 3.37 4.03
C ILE A 58 -5.36 3.51 5.20
N CYS A 59 -4.88 4.03 6.30
CA CYS A 59 -5.64 4.13 7.55
C CYS A 59 -6.14 5.55 7.85
N ARG A 60 -5.61 6.55 7.15
CA ARG A 60 -6.01 7.97 7.16
C ARG A 60 -5.69 8.58 5.80
N GLU A 61 -6.19 9.77 5.54
CA GLU A 61 -5.95 10.47 4.27
C GLU A 61 -4.45 10.64 3.95
N THR A 62 -3.61 10.79 4.97
CA THR A 62 -2.16 11.02 4.84
C THR A 62 -1.31 9.94 5.51
N ALA A 63 -1.89 8.78 5.88
CA ALA A 63 -1.12 7.76 6.59
C ALA A 63 -1.41 6.34 6.12
N ILE A 64 -0.35 5.54 6.02
CA ILE A 64 -0.39 4.10 5.79
C ILE A 64 0.03 3.38 7.07
N LEU A 65 -0.76 2.39 7.45
CA LEU A 65 -0.44 1.43 8.51
C LEU A 65 0.31 0.24 7.90
N LEU A 66 1.41 -0.13 8.54
CA LEU A 66 2.15 -1.37 8.32
C LEU A 66 1.97 -2.22 9.59
N LEU A 67 1.10 -3.21 9.55
CA LEU A 67 0.80 -4.09 10.69
C LEU A 67 1.51 -5.43 10.51
N ASP A 68 2.45 -5.73 11.40
CA ASP A 68 2.99 -7.08 11.52
C ASP A 68 1.96 -7.98 12.23
N ARG A 69 1.56 -9.06 11.54
CA ARG A 69 0.48 -9.94 12.02
C ARG A 69 0.89 -10.78 13.21
N GLU A 70 2.13 -11.27 13.25
CA GLU A 70 2.63 -12.14 14.30
C GLU A 70 3.05 -11.34 15.52
N ALA A 71 3.88 -10.31 15.32
CA ALA A 71 4.38 -9.47 16.39
C ALA A 71 3.33 -8.50 16.96
N LYS A 72 2.22 -8.26 16.24
CA LYS A 72 1.19 -7.25 16.55
C LYS A 72 1.77 -5.83 16.69
N VAL A 73 2.80 -5.54 15.90
CA VAL A 73 3.48 -4.24 15.90
C VAL A 73 2.92 -3.39 14.77
N GLU A 74 2.52 -2.18 15.12
CA GLU A 74 2.06 -1.16 14.18
C GLU A 74 3.20 -0.19 13.88
N ARG A 75 3.45 0.05 12.58
CA ARG A 75 4.33 1.11 12.06
C ARG A 75 3.54 1.97 11.10
N PHE A 76 3.93 3.22 10.94
CA PHE A 76 3.21 4.16 10.09
C PHE A 76 4.14 4.85 9.10
N ILE A 77 3.66 5.02 7.88
CA ILE A 77 4.17 5.99 6.92
C ILE A 77 3.25 7.19 7.03
N GLU A 78 3.80 8.37 7.26
CA GLU A 78 3.05 9.63 7.27
C GLU A 78 3.52 10.51 6.12
N GLU A 79 2.57 10.99 5.34
CA GLU A 79 2.77 11.89 4.19
C GLU A 79 2.20 13.27 4.50
N ASP A 80 2.70 14.28 3.81
CA ASP A 80 2.22 15.66 3.91
C ASP A 80 1.02 15.95 2.98
N GLN A 81 0.68 14.98 2.11
CA GLN A 81 -0.40 15.06 1.14
C GLN A 81 -1.32 13.85 1.22
N THR A 82 -2.54 14.04 0.73
CA THR A 82 -3.52 12.95 0.66
C THR A 82 -3.00 11.79 -0.19
N ILE A 83 -3.01 10.59 0.39
CA ILE A 83 -2.66 9.35 -0.27
C ILE A 83 -3.87 8.88 -1.11
N THR A 84 -3.64 8.59 -2.37
CA THR A 84 -4.70 8.17 -3.30
C THR A 84 -4.69 6.66 -3.56
N SER A 85 -3.53 6.06 -3.56
CA SER A 85 -3.33 4.61 -3.69
C SER A 85 -1.91 4.23 -3.30
N PHE A 86 -1.66 2.95 -3.14
CA PHE A 86 -0.33 2.40 -2.99
C PHE A 86 -0.18 1.07 -3.73
N SER A 87 1.05 0.60 -3.89
CA SER A 87 1.35 -0.77 -4.31
C SER A 87 2.68 -1.24 -3.73
N SER A 88 2.75 -2.49 -3.31
CA SER A 88 3.97 -3.09 -2.77
C SER A 88 4.85 -3.71 -3.86
N SER A 89 6.15 -3.79 -3.61
CA SER A 89 7.06 -4.58 -4.40
C SER A 89 6.90 -6.08 -4.07
N LYS A 90 7.21 -6.95 -5.03
CA LYS A 90 7.06 -8.40 -4.87
C LYS A 90 7.95 -8.99 -3.77
N ASP A 91 9.06 -8.33 -3.48
CA ASP A 91 9.99 -8.70 -2.40
C ASP A 91 9.60 -8.14 -1.03
N ASN A 92 8.48 -7.41 -0.95
CA ASN A 92 7.93 -6.76 0.25
C ASN A 92 8.84 -5.71 0.91
N ARG A 93 9.86 -5.22 0.18
CA ARG A 93 10.82 -4.24 0.70
C ARG A 93 10.44 -2.80 0.42
N PHE A 94 9.68 -2.57 -0.64
CA PHE A 94 9.34 -1.23 -1.10
C PHE A 94 7.86 -1.04 -1.28
N LEU A 95 7.43 0.20 -1.09
CA LEU A 95 6.07 0.65 -1.29
C LEU A 95 6.06 1.90 -2.18
N LEU A 96 5.26 1.87 -3.24
CA LEU A 96 4.92 3.06 -4.01
C LEU A 96 3.68 3.69 -3.40
N VAL A 97 3.75 4.96 -3.08
CA VAL A 97 2.64 5.75 -2.52
C VAL A 97 2.29 6.88 -3.48
N ASN A 98 1.10 6.82 -4.04
CA ASN A 98 0.60 7.85 -4.94
C ASN A 98 -0.11 8.94 -4.14
N LEU A 99 0.26 10.19 -4.39
CA LEU A 99 -0.23 11.36 -3.68
C LEU A 99 -1.14 12.23 -4.55
N LEU A 100 -1.97 13.01 -3.91
CA LEU A 100 -2.92 13.92 -4.55
C LEU A 100 -2.21 15.02 -5.36
N ASN A 101 -1.00 15.42 -4.97
CA ASN A 101 -0.19 16.47 -5.59
C ASN A 101 0.61 16.02 -6.82
N GLN A 102 0.27 14.87 -7.43
CA GLN A 102 0.94 14.30 -8.61
C GLN A 102 2.39 13.83 -8.32
N GLU A 103 2.67 13.42 -7.09
CA GLU A 103 3.91 12.76 -6.73
C GLU A 103 3.68 11.27 -6.47
N ILE A 104 4.69 10.47 -6.75
CA ILE A 104 4.77 9.07 -6.33
C ILE A 104 5.98 8.97 -5.42
N HIS A 105 5.76 8.60 -4.17
CA HIS A 105 6.84 8.40 -3.22
C HIS A 105 7.20 6.93 -3.15
N LEU A 106 8.49 6.64 -3.18
CA LEU A 106 9.05 5.30 -2.97
C LEU A 106 9.55 5.21 -1.53
N TRP A 107 8.97 4.31 -0.78
CA TRP A 107 9.37 4.03 0.60
C TRP A 107 10.04 2.67 0.70
N ASN A 108 11.15 2.58 1.44
CA ASN A 108 11.65 1.32 1.95
C ASN A 108 10.89 1.02 3.26
N ILE A 109 10.26 -0.15 3.31
CA ILE A 109 9.44 -0.59 4.46
C ILE A 109 10.09 -1.73 5.26
N GLU A 110 11.34 -2.08 4.93
CA GLU A 110 12.14 -3.00 5.71
C GLU A 110 12.65 -2.30 6.99
N GLY A 111 12.22 -2.79 8.15
CA GLY A 111 12.47 -2.10 9.42
C GLY A 111 11.66 -0.80 9.57
N ASP A 112 12.28 0.27 10.02
CA ASP A 112 11.62 1.59 10.10
C ASP A 112 11.42 2.19 8.71
N PRO A 113 10.22 2.61 8.36
CA PRO A 113 9.93 3.16 7.04
C PRO A 113 10.78 4.38 6.70
N LYS A 114 11.41 4.37 5.52
CA LYS A 114 12.25 5.47 5.03
C LYS A 114 11.86 5.86 3.63
N LEU A 115 11.65 7.15 3.40
CA LEU A 115 11.46 7.71 2.06
C LEU A 115 12.77 7.60 1.27
N VAL A 116 12.72 6.89 0.14
CA VAL A 116 13.88 6.64 -0.73
C VAL A 116 13.92 7.64 -1.87
N PHE A 117 12.78 7.84 -2.54
CA PHE A 117 12.72 8.68 -3.73
C PHE A 117 11.34 9.29 -3.95
N LYS A 118 11.29 10.40 -4.71
CA LYS A 118 10.06 11.07 -5.15
C LYS A 118 10.04 11.15 -6.67
N TYR A 119 9.04 10.56 -7.28
CA TYR A 119 8.84 10.62 -8.72
C TYR A 119 7.81 11.69 -9.07
N ARG A 120 8.05 12.38 -10.17
CA ARG A 120 7.17 13.39 -10.74
C ARG A 120 7.12 13.22 -12.25
N GLY A 121 6.05 13.64 -12.90
CA GLY A 121 5.97 13.66 -14.37
C GLY A 121 4.64 13.15 -14.92
N HIS A 122 3.94 12.27 -14.23
CA HIS A 122 2.57 11.93 -14.59
C HIS A 122 1.62 13.11 -14.31
N LYS A 123 0.59 13.24 -15.11
CA LYS A 123 -0.45 14.27 -14.94
C LYS A 123 -1.69 13.66 -14.30
N ARG A 124 -2.19 14.31 -13.28
CA ARG A 124 -3.42 13.97 -12.59
C ARG A 124 -4.21 15.24 -12.28
N THR A 125 -5.47 15.24 -12.65
CA THR A 125 -6.41 16.34 -12.34
C THR A 125 -7.68 15.83 -11.67
N ARG A 126 -8.30 14.79 -12.21
CA ARG A 126 -9.62 14.32 -11.82
C ARG A 126 -9.66 12.91 -11.26
N PHE A 127 -8.90 11.99 -11.86
CA PHE A 127 -9.01 10.57 -11.55
C PHE A 127 -7.94 10.11 -10.54
N ILE A 128 -8.23 9.04 -9.81
CA ILE A 128 -7.22 8.33 -9.03
C ILE A 128 -6.36 7.55 -10.01
N ILE A 129 -5.06 7.88 -10.01
CA ILE A 129 -4.06 7.19 -10.81
C ILE A 129 -3.32 6.22 -9.91
N ARG A 130 -3.13 5.01 -10.42
CA ARG A 130 -2.37 3.97 -9.74
C ARG A 130 -1.03 3.77 -10.43
N SER A 131 -0.01 3.47 -9.62
CA SER A 131 1.31 3.04 -10.09
C SER A 131 1.58 1.61 -9.65
N CYS A 132 2.49 0.96 -10.33
CA CYS A 132 2.92 -0.40 -9.99
C CYS A 132 4.40 -0.60 -10.32
N PHE A 133 5.01 -1.56 -9.63
CA PHE A 133 6.29 -2.12 -10.04
C PHE A 133 6.09 -3.09 -11.21
N GLY A 134 7.07 -3.15 -12.13
CA GLY A 134 6.97 -4.03 -13.28
C GLY A 134 8.29 -4.25 -14.01
N GLY A 135 8.23 -4.94 -15.14
CA GLY A 135 9.40 -5.34 -15.90
C GLY A 135 10.13 -6.56 -15.31
N LEU A 136 11.26 -6.92 -15.95
CA LEU A 136 12.10 -7.99 -15.43
C LEU A 136 12.63 -7.60 -14.04
N GLU A 137 12.51 -8.50 -13.07
CA GLU A 137 12.91 -8.27 -11.67
C GLU A 137 12.35 -6.99 -11.05
N GLN A 138 11.20 -6.53 -11.54
CA GLN A 138 10.56 -5.27 -11.10
C GLN A 138 11.44 -4.01 -11.30
N ALA A 139 12.27 -4.03 -12.35
CA ALA A 139 13.20 -2.95 -12.65
C ALA A 139 12.57 -1.58 -12.95
N PHE A 140 11.27 -1.53 -13.16
CA PHE A 140 10.55 -0.34 -13.58
C PHE A 140 9.37 -0.04 -12.66
N ILE A 141 9.04 1.25 -12.63
CA ILE A 141 7.79 1.76 -12.10
C ILE A 141 6.99 2.28 -13.28
N ALA A 142 5.71 1.94 -13.34
CA ALA A 142 4.78 2.44 -14.34
C ALA A 142 3.61 3.14 -13.63
N SER A 143 3.14 4.23 -14.22
CA SER A 143 1.95 4.96 -13.78
C SER A 143 1.12 5.38 -14.98
N GLY A 144 -0.20 5.34 -14.83
CA GLY A 144 -1.09 6.01 -15.76
C GLY A 144 -0.89 7.53 -15.71
N SER A 145 -1.38 8.24 -16.74
CA SER A 145 -1.37 9.69 -16.78
C SER A 145 -2.62 10.20 -17.53
N GLU A 146 -3.21 11.30 -17.05
CA GLU A 146 -4.44 11.85 -17.66
C GLU A 146 -4.20 12.53 -19.04
N ASP A 147 -2.95 12.66 -19.45
CA ASP A 147 -2.59 13.11 -20.80
C ASP A 147 -2.57 11.98 -21.85
N SER A 148 -3.19 10.85 -21.53
CA SER A 148 -3.27 9.66 -22.39
C SER A 148 -1.92 8.95 -22.60
N LEU A 149 -0.94 9.22 -21.76
CA LEU A 149 0.37 8.56 -21.78
C LEU A 149 0.50 7.58 -20.61
N VAL A 150 1.44 6.66 -20.74
CA VAL A 150 1.94 5.85 -19.63
C VAL A 150 3.29 6.43 -19.23
N TRP A 151 3.39 6.83 -17.98
CA TRP A 151 4.64 7.29 -17.41
C TRP A 151 5.43 6.09 -16.87
N THR A 152 6.73 6.03 -17.16
CA THR A 152 7.61 4.98 -16.67
C THR A 152 8.91 5.56 -16.13
N SER A 153 9.48 4.93 -15.12
CA SER A 153 10.79 5.26 -14.57
C SER A 153 11.55 4.00 -14.16
N ASN A 154 12.88 4.09 -14.20
CA ASN A 154 13.74 3.02 -13.69
C ASN A 154 13.75 2.99 -12.17
N PHE A 155 13.60 1.80 -11.60
CA PHE A 155 13.71 1.56 -10.17
C PHE A 155 15.17 1.32 -9.72
N PHE A 156 15.99 0.63 -10.55
CA PHE A 156 17.36 0.25 -10.18
C PHE A 156 18.42 1.36 -10.24
N TYR A 157 18.14 2.51 -10.83
CA TYR A 157 19.11 3.62 -10.87
C TYR A 157 19.11 4.49 -9.62
N ILE A 158 18.37 4.09 -8.60
CA ILE A 158 18.44 4.69 -7.29
C ILE A 158 19.57 3.96 -6.57
N ASN A 159 20.78 4.51 -6.61
CA ASN A 159 21.90 4.04 -5.79
C ASN A 159 21.48 4.14 -4.31
N LEU A 160 21.15 3.01 -3.73
CA LEU A 160 20.92 2.84 -2.31
C LEU A 160 22.25 2.88 -1.53
#